data_fa14ddcfc55afafbfd817b5413ae0315
#
_entry.id   fa14ddcfc55afafbfd817b5413ae0315
#
_cell.length_a   1.000
_cell.length_b   1.000
_cell.length_c   1.000
_cell.angle_alpha   90.00
_cell.angle_beta   90.00
_cell.angle_gamma   90.00
#
_symmetry.space_group_name_H-M   'P 1'
#
loop_
_entity.id
_entity.type
_entity.pdbx_description
1 polymer ?
#
loop_
_entity_poly.entity_id
_entity_poly.type
_entity_poly.pdbx_seq_one_letter_code
_entity_poly.pdbx_strand_id
1 'polypeptide(L)'
;MEEEVRICDYCGRELAEEEGTPVDDELLCDDCVEEHCVTCDHCGETIWEQNSVSDEDTCLCQDCFDAHYYRCESCGQIVPESIVCWHSDLPYCERCFDEFEDEIEEYGYKPTPIFYGNGKRYFGVELEVDDGGKDNDNAATLKSIANVHEENIYIKSDGSLEDGFEIVSHPMTLAYHTEEMNWKEILREAVSMGYRSHQTSTCGLHVHVNRNAFGDNQAEQEDIISRILFFVEKHWNELFTFSRRSSYNMSRWSARFGFEKTGKQILEKAKSGCNGRYVAVN
;
A
#
# COMPACT_ATOMS: atom_id res chain seq x y z
N MET A 1 -59.70 -46.75 8.73
CA MET A 1 -58.68 -45.72 8.50
C MET A 1 -57.71 -46.37 7.59
N GLU A 2 -57.59 -45.87 6.38
CA GLU A 2 -56.51 -46.29 5.47
C GLU A 2 -55.23 -45.75 6.08
N GLU A 3 -54.27 -46.62 6.40
CA GLU A 3 -52.90 -46.23 6.75
C GLU A 3 -52.31 -45.58 5.51
N GLU A 4 -51.99 -44.27 5.57
CA GLU A 4 -51.25 -43.60 4.52
C GLU A 4 -49.86 -44.25 4.47
N VAL A 5 -49.59 -44.94 3.39
CA VAL A 5 -48.28 -45.54 3.12
C VAL A 5 -47.31 -44.38 2.81
N ARG A 6 -46.29 -44.21 3.67
CA ARG A 6 -45.20 -43.27 3.41
C ARG A 6 -44.27 -43.87 2.37
N ILE A 7 -43.86 -43.09 1.42
CA ILE A 7 -42.95 -43.52 0.35
C ILE A 7 -41.78 -42.53 0.22
N CYS A 8 -40.64 -43.02 -0.20
CA CYS A 8 -39.51 -42.18 -0.56
C CYS A 8 -39.84 -41.43 -1.85
N ASP A 9 -39.82 -40.11 -1.80
CA ASP A 9 -40.18 -39.25 -2.96
C ASP A 9 -39.20 -39.40 -4.14
N TYR A 10 -37.97 -39.85 -3.89
CA TYR A 10 -36.97 -40.06 -4.94
C TYR A 10 -37.07 -41.43 -5.62
N CYS A 11 -37.03 -42.52 -4.85
CA CYS A 11 -36.95 -43.88 -5.43
C CYS A 11 -38.31 -44.65 -5.38
N GLY A 12 -39.31 -44.11 -4.67
CA GLY A 12 -40.64 -44.74 -4.56
C GLY A 12 -40.72 -45.94 -3.58
N ARG A 13 -39.67 -46.22 -2.78
CA ARG A 13 -39.67 -47.28 -1.77
C ARG A 13 -40.65 -46.95 -0.64
N GLU A 14 -41.39 -47.92 -0.18
CA GLU A 14 -42.21 -47.83 1.04
C GLU A 14 -41.33 -47.66 2.27
N LEU A 15 -41.70 -46.72 3.13
CA LEU A 15 -40.96 -46.39 4.37
C LEU A 15 -41.79 -46.84 5.58
N ALA A 16 -41.08 -47.35 6.61
CA ALA A 16 -41.70 -47.66 7.88
C ALA A 16 -42.13 -46.36 8.59
N GLU A 17 -42.96 -46.45 9.66
CA GLU A 17 -43.58 -45.32 10.35
C GLU A 17 -42.58 -44.30 10.91
N GLU A 18 -41.36 -44.73 11.24
CA GLU A 18 -40.27 -43.88 11.77
C GLU A 18 -39.08 -43.71 10.78
N GLU A 19 -39.20 -44.24 9.55
CA GLU A 19 -38.15 -44.12 8.53
C GLU A 19 -38.36 -42.85 7.66
N GLY A 20 -37.25 -42.34 7.13
CA GLY A 20 -37.19 -41.27 6.17
C GLY A 20 -36.71 -39.95 6.75
N THR A 21 -35.80 -39.32 6.04
CA THR A 21 -35.23 -38.02 6.35
C THR A 21 -35.88 -36.95 5.47
N PRO A 22 -36.41 -35.88 6.04
CA PRO A 22 -36.91 -34.75 5.26
C PRO A 22 -35.70 -33.97 4.69
N VAL A 23 -35.74 -33.74 3.37
CA VAL A 23 -34.77 -32.93 2.62
C VAL A 23 -35.56 -31.96 1.76
N ASP A 24 -35.44 -30.69 1.99
CA ASP A 24 -36.33 -29.65 1.47
C ASP A 24 -37.82 -30.04 1.76
N ASP A 25 -38.66 -30.14 0.74
CA ASP A 25 -40.06 -30.53 0.87
C ASP A 25 -40.29 -32.03 0.58
N GLU A 26 -39.23 -32.84 0.46
CA GLU A 26 -39.27 -34.26 0.09
C GLU A 26 -38.88 -35.17 1.25
N LEU A 27 -39.44 -36.40 1.29
CA LEU A 27 -39.11 -37.43 2.29
C LEU A 27 -38.28 -38.51 1.63
N LEU A 28 -37.03 -38.71 2.04
CA LEU A 28 -36.09 -39.63 1.43
C LEU A 28 -35.79 -40.84 2.35
N CYS A 29 -35.62 -42.03 1.75
CA CYS A 29 -35.06 -43.20 2.47
C CYS A 29 -33.56 -43.01 2.72
N ASP A 30 -33.02 -43.73 3.70
CA ASP A 30 -31.62 -43.63 4.09
C ASP A 30 -30.65 -43.90 2.94
N ASP A 31 -30.95 -44.89 2.06
CA ASP A 31 -30.14 -45.17 0.88
C ASP A 31 -30.05 -43.97 -0.08
N CYS A 32 -31.19 -43.26 -0.30
CA CYS A 32 -31.21 -42.07 -1.15
C CYS A 32 -30.54 -40.86 -0.50
N VAL A 33 -30.66 -40.71 0.81
CA VAL A 33 -29.92 -39.70 1.56
C VAL A 33 -28.41 -39.92 1.46
N GLU A 34 -27.95 -41.18 1.67
CA GLU A 34 -26.54 -41.54 1.58
C GLU A 34 -25.95 -41.35 0.17
N GLU A 35 -26.76 -41.58 -0.89
CA GLU A 35 -26.28 -41.51 -2.28
C GLU A 35 -26.37 -40.09 -2.89
N HIS A 36 -27.31 -39.24 -2.43
CA HIS A 36 -27.66 -37.99 -3.14
C HIS A 36 -27.65 -36.74 -2.26
N CYS A 37 -27.43 -36.90 -0.96
CA CYS A 37 -27.47 -35.77 -0.04
C CYS A 37 -26.13 -35.60 0.71
N VAL A 38 -25.92 -34.38 1.15
CA VAL A 38 -24.76 -33.97 1.99
C VAL A 38 -25.24 -33.16 3.17
N THR A 39 -24.44 -33.02 4.20
CA THR A 39 -24.77 -32.21 5.38
C THR A 39 -24.06 -30.86 5.28
N CYS A 40 -24.79 -29.78 5.51
CA CYS A 40 -24.22 -28.44 5.59
C CYS A 40 -23.33 -28.30 6.83
N ASP A 41 -22.07 -27.96 6.65
CA ASP A 41 -21.11 -27.82 7.75
C ASP A 41 -21.42 -26.64 8.70
N HIS A 42 -22.25 -25.69 8.27
CA HIS A 42 -22.61 -24.54 9.09
C HIS A 42 -23.86 -24.79 9.95
N CYS A 43 -24.98 -25.20 9.34
CA CYS A 43 -26.25 -25.36 10.06
C CYS A 43 -26.56 -26.83 10.42
N GLY A 44 -25.87 -27.80 9.83
CA GLY A 44 -26.11 -29.22 10.07
C GLY A 44 -27.31 -29.79 9.33
N GLU A 45 -27.99 -29.04 8.44
CA GLU A 45 -29.10 -29.53 7.65
C GLU A 45 -28.61 -30.44 6.55
N THR A 46 -29.44 -31.48 6.26
CA THR A 46 -29.22 -32.36 5.11
C THR A 46 -29.83 -31.71 3.87
N ILE A 47 -29.03 -31.57 2.85
CA ILE A 47 -29.40 -30.92 1.58
C ILE A 47 -29.06 -31.83 0.40
N TRP A 48 -29.66 -31.59 -0.74
CA TRP A 48 -29.28 -32.28 -1.97
C TRP A 48 -27.83 -31.86 -2.35
N GLU A 49 -26.97 -32.83 -2.69
CA GLU A 49 -25.59 -32.59 -3.10
C GLU A 49 -25.50 -31.58 -4.27
N GLN A 50 -26.44 -31.69 -5.23
CA GLN A 50 -26.52 -30.77 -6.38
C GLN A 50 -26.85 -29.32 -6.00
N ASN A 51 -27.41 -29.08 -4.81
CA ASN A 51 -27.76 -27.77 -4.28
C ASN A 51 -26.73 -27.23 -3.31
N SER A 52 -25.65 -27.99 -3.05
CA SER A 52 -24.58 -27.58 -2.16
C SER A 52 -23.61 -26.59 -2.82
N VAL A 53 -23.07 -25.68 -2.02
CA VAL A 53 -21.90 -24.87 -2.35
C VAL A 53 -20.70 -25.47 -1.64
N SER A 54 -19.79 -26.06 -2.40
CA SER A 54 -18.67 -26.80 -1.81
C SER A 54 -17.32 -26.45 -2.45
N ASP A 55 -16.25 -26.71 -1.69
CA ASP A 55 -14.87 -26.81 -2.14
C ASP A 55 -14.27 -28.13 -1.60
N GLU A 56 -12.92 -28.22 -1.52
CA GLU A 56 -12.23 -29.44 -1.05
C GLU A 56 -12.50 -29.73 0.44
N ASP A 57 -12.75 -28.69 1.25
CA ASP A 57 -12.78 -28.78 2.72
C ASP A 57 -14.15 -28.42 3.31
N THR A 58 -15.03 -27.76 2.56
CA THR A 58 -16.26 -27.15 3.08
C THR A 58 -17.46 -27.47 2.19
N CYS A 59 -18.58 -27.83 2.80
CA CYS A 59 -19.85 -28.09 2.13
C CYS A 59 -20.98 -27.30 2.83
N LEU A 60 -21.66 -26.42 2.12
CA LEU A 60 -22.67 -25.50 2.67
C LEU A 60 -23.98 -25.54 1.88
N CYS A 61 -25.11 -25.30 2.55
CA CYS A 61 -26.31 -24.88 1.85
C CYS A 61 -26.15 -23.45 1.30
N GLN A 62 -26.93 -23.13 0.26
CA GLN A 62 -26.86 -21.81 -0.38
C GLN A 62 -27.10 -20.67 0.61
N ASP A 63 -28.10 -20.82 1.50
CA ASP A 63 -28.46 -19.79 2.49
C ASP A 63 -27.30 -19.50 3.46
N CYS A 64 -26.61 -20.54 3.96
CA CYS A 64 -25.45 -20.36 4.83
C CYS A 64 -24.29 -19.73 4.08
N PHE A 65 -24.04 -20.14 2.84
CA PHE A 65 -23.02 -19.53 2.02
C PHE A 65 -23.27 -18.04 1.82
N ASP A 66 -24.45 -17.65 1.35
CA ASP A 66 -24.82 -16.26 1.05
C ASP A 66 -24.79 -15.36 2.30
N ALA A 67 -25.07 -15.93 3.47
CA ALA A 67 -25.12 -15.17 4.73
C ALA A 67 -23.78 -15.01 5.45
N HIS A 68 -22.84 -15.96 5.28
CA HIS A 68 -21.69 -16.07 6.18
C HIS A 68 -20.34 -16.35 5.52
N TYR A 69 -20.31 -16.55 4.19
CA TYR A 69 -19.08 -16.97 3.51
C TYR A 69 -18.87 -16.21 2.20
N TYR A 70 -17.63 -16.21 1.76
CA TYR A 70 -17.20 -15.68 0.48
C TYR A 70 -16.33 -16.70 -0.25
N ARG A 71 -16.26 -16.61 -1.56
CA ARG A 71 -15.35 -17.43 -2.36
C ARG A 71 -14.10 -16.62 -2.67
N CYS A 72 -12.92 -17.13 -2.31
CA CYS A 72 -11.64 -16.49 -2.64
C CYS A 72 -11.52 -16.33 -4.15
N GLU A 73 -11.29 -15.10 -4.61
CA GLU A 73 -11.21 -14.75 -6.03
C GLU A 73 -10.02 -15.43 -6.73
N SER A 74 -8.93 -15.68 -5.99
CA SER A 74 -7.71 -16.29 -6.56
C SER A 74 -7.78 -17.82 -6.63
N CYS A 75 -8.13 -18.52 -5.54
CA CYS A 75 -8.06 -19.97 -5.48
C CYS A 75 -9.44 -20.67 -5.43
N GLY A 76 -10.53 -19.92 -5.29
CA GLY A 76 -11.88 -20.47 -5.24
C GLY A 76 -12.30 -21.09 -3.89
N GLN A 77 -11.42 -21.08 -2.89
CA GLN A 77 -11.71 -21.61 -1.55
C GLN A 77 -12.84 -20.83 -0.88
N ILE A 78 -13.70 -21.54 -0.15
CA ILE A 78 -14.76 -20.94 0.66
C ILE A 78 -14.15 -20.39 1.96
N VAL A 79 -14.40 -19.12 2.25
CA VAL A 79 -13.81 -18.40 3.38
C VAL A 79 -14.91 -17.78 4.24
N PRO A 80 -14.95 -18.05 5.56
CA PRO A 80 -15.89 -17.39 6.47
C PRO A 80 -15.71 -15.86 6.46
N GLU A 81 -16.81 -15.12 6.58
CA GLU A 81 -16.80 -13.64 6.70
C GLU A 81 -15.87 -13.13 7.79
N SER A 82 -15.71 -13.89 8.88
CA SER A 82 -14.87 -13.50 10.03
C SER A 82 -13.37 -13.45 9.76
N ILE A 83 -12.90 -14.11 8.68
CA ILE A 83 -11.47 -14.21 8.33
C ILE A 83 -11.18 -13.87 6.86
N VAL A 84 -12.19 -13.42 6.09
CA VAL A 84 -11.98 -13.00 4.72
C VAL A 84 -11.13 -11.72 4.69
N CYS A 85 -10.12 -11.71 3.81
CA CYS A 85 -9.29 -10.55 3.53
C CYS A 85 -9.80 -9.87 2.25
N TRP A 86 -9.78 -8.54 2.23
CA TRP A 86 -10.30 -7.76 1.09
C TRP A 86 -9.17 -7.03 0.38
N HIS A 87 -9.12 -7.15 -0.95
CA HIS A 87 -8.23 -6.38 -1.80
C HIS A 87 -9.02 -5.89 -3.02
N SER A 88 -9.02 -4.58 -3.29
CA SER A 88 -9.77 -3.95 -4.39
C SER A 88 -11.24 -4.39 -4.44
N ASP A 89 -11.92 -4.42 -3.28
CA ASP A 89 -13.32 -4.85 -3.09
C ASP A 89 -13.61 -6.33 -3.45
N LEU A 90 -12.56 -7.16 -3.63
CA LEU A 90 -12.67 -8.59 -3.89
C LEU A 90 -12.24 -9.42 -2.68
N PRO A 91 -12.92 -10.56 -2.40
CA PRO A 91 -12.62 -11.41 -1.26
C PRO A 91 -11.47 -12.39 -1.54
N TYR A 92 -10.58 -12.56 -0.57
CA TYR A 92 -9.46 -13.50 -0.62
C TYR A 92 -9.31 -14.28 0.69
N CYS A 93 -8.83 -15.52 0.62
CA CYS A 93 -8.33 -16.21 1.81
C CYS A 93 -6.98 -15.60 2.24
N GLU A 94 -6.62 -15.77 3.51
CA GLU A 94 -5.37 -15.23 4.09
C GLU A 94 -4.14 -15.60 3.25
N ARG A 95 -4.02 -16.86 2.83
CA ARG A 95 -2.90 -17.31 1.99
C ARG A 95 -2.78 -16.57 0.67
N CYS A 96 -3.90 -16.38 -0.06
CA CYS A 96 -3.87 -15.67 -1.33
C CYS A 96 -3.73 -14.16 -1.13
N PHE A 97 -4.20 -13.64 -0.02
CA PHE A 97 -4.01 -12.25 0.36
C PHE A 97 -2.54 -11.93 0.70
N ASP A 98 -1.85 -12.85 1.39
CA ASP A 98 -0.43 -12.72 1.70
C ASP A 98 0.48 -12.81 0.46
N GLU A 99 -0.04 -13.30 -0.68
CA GLU A 99 0.68 -13.31 -1.95
C GLU A 99 0.70 -11.92 -2.63
N PHE A 100 -0.15 -10.98 -2.20
CA PHE A 100 -0.05 -9.61 -2.69
C PHE A 100 1.19 -8.95 -2.08
N GLU A 101 2.11 -8.53 -2.93
CA GLU A 101 3.25 -7.73 -2.50
C GLU A 101 2.77 -6.38 -1.98
N ASP A 102 3.22 -6.00 -0.78
CA ASP A 102 3.00 -4.64 -0.27
C ASP A 102 3.72 -3.63 -1.16
N GLU A 103 2.95 -2.82 -1.88
CA GLU A 103 3.49 -1.77 -2.74
C GLU A 103 4.04 -0.58 -1.95
N ILE A 104 3.56 -0.43 -0.70
CA ILE A 104 4.00 0.59 0.24
C ILE A 104 4.86 -0.07 1.30
N GLU A 105 6.16 0.05 1.14
CA GLU A 105 7.16 -0.46 2.06
C GLU A 105 7.05 0.13 3.48
N GLU A 106 7.60 -0.55 4.46
CA GLU A 106 7.66 -0.05 5.82
C GLU A 106 8.52 1.21 5.93
N TYR A 107 8.30 2.03 6.97
CA TYR A 107 9.06 3.25 7.27
C TYR A 107 10.58 3.06 7.24
N GLY A 108 11.07 1.94 7.74
CA GLY A 108 12.49 1.59 7.81
C GLY A 108 13.12 1.12 6.50
N TYR A 109 12.34 0.91 5.45
CA TYR A 109 12.83 0.36 4.19
C TYR A 109 13.90 1.25 3.55
N LYS A 110 15.01 0.64 3.16
CA LYS A 110 16.15 1.28 2.47
C LYS A 110 16.78 0.26 1.54
N PRO A 111 16.37 0.22 0.27
CA PRO A 111 16.97 -0.69 -0.70
C PRO A 111 18.43 -0.31 -0.98
N THR A 112 19.16 -1.23 -1.59
CA THR A 112 20.47 -0.92 -2.14
C THR A 112 20.30 0.14 -3.22
N PRO A 113 21.00 1.31 -3.12
CA PRO A 113 20.79 2.39 -4.07
C PRO A 113 21.27 2.02 -5.48
N ILE A 114 20.43 2.26 -6.48
CA ILE A 114 20.76 2.15 -7.89
C ILE A 114 21.05 3.57 -8.40
N PHE A 115 22.16 3.75 -9.10
CA PHE A 115 22.60 5.07 -9.56
C PHE A 115 22.29 5.22 -11.06
N TYR A 116 21.41 6.15 -11.42
CA TYR A 116 20.97 6.38 -12.80
C TYR A 116 21.60 7.61 -13.45
N GLY A 117 21.98 7.47 -14.70
CA GLY A 117 22.67 8.48 -15.49
C GLY A 117 24.19 8.51 -15.26
N ASN A 118 24.88 9.23 -16.14
CA ASN A 118 26.34 9.32 -16.14
C ASN A 118 26.81 10.64 -15.52
N GLY A 119 27.49 10.58 -14.39
CA GLY A 119 27.99 11.77 -13.71
C GLY A 119 28.61 11.49 -12.36
N LYS A 120 29.05 12.56 -11.68
CA LYS A 120 29.56 12.49 -10.31
C LYS A 120 28.54 12.99 -9.27
N ARG A 121 27.54 13.75 -9.74
CA ARG A 121 26.53 14.35 -8.86
C ARG A 121 25.18 13.67 -9.08
N TYR A 122 24.67 13.09 -8.01
CA TYR A 122 23.40 12.40 -7.96
C TYR A 122 22.47 13.06 -6.95
N PHE A 123 21.21 13.10 -7.27
CA PHE A 123 20.12 13.61 -6.44
C PHE A 123 19.14 12.48 -6.13
N GLY A 124 18.73 12.39 -4.88
CA GLY A 124 17.60 11.58 -4.47
C GLY A 124 16.44 12.51 -4.09
N VAL A 125 15.23 12.14 -4.40
CA VAL A 125 14.02 12.89 -4.08
C VAL A 125 13.16 12.03 -3.16
N GLU A 126 12.71 12.61 -2.04
CA GLU A 126 11.66 12.08 -1.19
C GLU A 126 10.51 13.08 -1.23
N LEU A 127 9.38 12.66 -1.79
CA LEU A 127 8.17 13.47 -1.91
C LEU A 127 7.07 12.85 -1.06
N GLU A 128 6.68 13.53 -0.01
CA GLU A 128 5.55 13.14 0.81
C GLU A 128 4.24 13.60 0.17
N VAL A 129 3.26 12.70 0.10
CA VAL A 129 1.91 12.97 -0.39
C VAL A 129 0.88 12.43 0.62
N ASP A 130 -0.24 13.15 0.79
CA ASP A 130 -1.27 12.89 1.81
C ASP A 130 -2.66 13.15 1.24
N ASP A 131 -3.71 12.90 2.02
CA ASP A 131 -5.13 13.09 1.67
C ASP A 131 -5.71 12.09 0.63
N GLY A 132 -4.91 11.17 0.09
CA GLY A 132 -5.33 10.24 -0.99
C GLY A 132 -5.43 8.77 -0.57
N GLY A 133 -5.21 8.46 0.70
CA GLY A 133 -5.17 7.10 1.23
C GLY A 133 -3.76 6.50 1.30
N LYS A 134 -3.53 5.66 2.31
CA LYS A 134 -2.39 4.74 2.31
C LYS A 134 -2.81 3.49 1.54
N ASP A 135 -2.88 3.61 0.22
CA ASP A 135 -3.52 2.68 -0.70
C ASP A 135 -2.48 2.01 -1.61
N ASN A 136 -2.41 0.67 -1.58
CA ASN A 136 -1.44 -0.12 -2.35
C ASN A 136 -1.70 -0.05 -3.87
N ASP A 137 -2.96 0.02 -4.32
CA ASP A 137 -3.29 0.09 -5.75
C ASP A 137 -2.86 1.43 -6.34
N ASN A 138 -3.05 2.51 -5.58
CA ASN A 138 -2.55 3.82 -5.95
C ASN A 138 -1.02 3.84 -6.00
N ALA A 139 -0.35 3.22 -5.04
CA ALA A 139 1.10 3.08 -5.02
C ALA A 139 1.62 2.26 -6.21
N ALA A 140 0.99 1.11 -6.50
CA ALA A 140 1.28 0.27 -7.67
C ALA A 140 1.16 1.07 -8.98
N THR A 141 0.10 1.85 -9.11
CA THR A 141 -0.12 2.70 -10.29
C THR A 141 0.99 3.73 -10.46
N LEU A 142 1.39 4.43 -9.40
CA LEU A 142 2.49 5.41 -9.47
C LEU A 142 3.83 4.74 -9.78
N LYS A 143 4.11 3.58 -9.17
CA LYS A 143 5.30 2.78 -9.48
C LYS A 143 5.30 2.34 -10.95
N SER A 144 4.18 1.89 -11.50
CA SER A 144 4.08 1.46 -12.89
C SER A 144 4.39 2.58 -13.90
N ILE A 145 4.01 3.82 -13.60
CA ILE A 145 4.33 5.00 -14.43
C ILE A 145 5.83 5.33 -14.35
N ALA A 146 6.42 5.21 -13.16
CA ALA A 146 7.81 5.59 -12.92
C ALA A 146 8.80 4.50 -13.34
N ASN A 147 8.45 3.23 -13.14
CA ASN A 147 9.34 2.06 -13.22
C ASN A 147 9.16 1.26 -14.53
N VAL A 148 8.87 1.92 -15.65
CA VAL A 148 8.56 1.27 -16.94
C VAL A 148 9.70 0.35 -17.42
N HIS A 149 10.95 0.73 -17.20
CA HIS A 149 12.12 0.00 -17.70
C HIS A 149 13.10 -0.35 -16.58
N GLU A 150 13.15 0.46 -15.54
CA GLU A 150 14.09 0.40 -14.42
C GLU A 150 13.34 0.72 -13.13
N GLU A 151 13.83 0.25 -12.01
CA GLU A 151 13.29 0.58 -10.68
C GLU A 151 13.71 2.00 -10.27
N ASN A 152 13.05 3.00 -10.80
CA ASN A 152 13.38 4.41 -10.59
C ASN A 152 12.96 4.93 -9.22
N ILE A 153 11.81 4.45 -8.71
CA ILE A 153 11.25 4.84 -7.41
C ILE A 153 10.79 3.62 -6.62
N TYR A 154 10.69 3.81 -5.33
CA TYR A 154 9.92 2.98 -4.42
C TYR A 154 9.02 3.86 -3.54
N ILE A 155 8.01 3.25 -2.95
CA ILE A 155 7.03 3.94 -2.11
C ILE A 155 7.10 3.33 -0.71
N LYS A 156 7.09 4.17 0.33
CA LYS A 156 7.12 3.70 1.70
C LYS A 156 6.23 4.53 2.63
N SER A 157 5.93 3.96 3.78
CA SER A 157 5.20 4.62 4.85
C SER A 157 6.04 5.73 5.49
N ASP A 158 5.44 6.87 5.84
CA ASP A 158 5.99 7.84 6.77
C ASP A 158 4.99 8.12 7.91
N GLY A 159 5.47 8.03 9.15
CA GLY A 159 4.64 8.20 10.35
C GLY A 159 4.21 9.65 10.62
N SER A 160 4.65 10.62 9.84
CA SER A 160 4.22 12.02 9.91
C SER A 160 2.99 12.31 9.05
N LEU A 161 2.66 11.40 8.11
CA LEU A 161 1.50 11.50 7.23
C LEU A 161 0.26 10.95 7.93
N GLU A 162 -0.90 11.54 7.62
CA GLU A 162 -2.19 11.12 8.17
C GLU A 162 -2.83 10.00 7.33
N ASP A 163 -2.82 10.18 6.00
CA ASP A 163 -3.47 9.28 5.07
C ASP A 163 -2.76 9.31 3.70
N GLY A 164 -1.51 8.86 3.67
CA GLY A 164 -0.66 8.93 2.50
C GLY A 164 0.64 8.13 2.62
N PHE A 165 1.59 8.44 1.74
CA PHE A 165 2.88 7.76 1.67
C PHE A 165 3.99 8.67 1.13
N GLU A 166 5.22 8.18 1.16
CA GLU A 166 6.40 8.85 0.65
C GLU A 166 6.88 8.20 -0.65
N ILE A 167 6.99 9.00 -1.72
CA ILE A 167 7.55 8.59 -3.01
C ILE A 167 9.05 8.89 -2.98
N VAL A 168 9.88 7.86 -3.07
CA VAL A 168 11.33 7.97 -2.96
C VAL A 168 12.01 7.55 -4.26
N SER A 169 12.85 8.43 -4.82
CA SER A 169 13.64 8.06 -5.99
C SER A 169 14.98 7.44 -5.62
N HIS A 170 15.46 6.53 -6.44
CA HIS A 170 16.87 6.17 -6.45
C HIS A 170 17.75 7.37 -6.81
N PRO A 171 19.07 7.37 -6.48
CA PRO A 171 19.97 8.46 -6.82
C PRO A 171 20.14 8.61 -8.35
N MET A 172 19.82 9.77 -8.88
CA MET A 172 19.84 10.07 -10.33
C MET A 172 20.61 11.35 -10.63
N THR A 173 21.23 11.43 -11.80
CA THR A 173 21.78 12.70 -12.27
C THR A 173 20.63 13.69 -12.58
N LEU A 174 20.93 14.99 -12.60
CA LEU A 174 19.91 15.99 -12.96
C LEU A 174 19.36 15.76 -14.37
N ALA A 175 20.22 15.36 -15.30
CA ALA A 175 19.78 15.02 -16.67
C ALA A 175 18.78 13.87 -16.66
N TYR A 176 19.05 12.79 -15.91
CA TYR A 176 18.12 11.67 -15.79
C TYR A 176 16.77 12.09 -15.18
N HIS A 177 16.78 12.89 -14.12
CA HIS A 177 15.55 13.44 -13.53
C HIS A 177 14.72 14.28 -14.51
N THR A 178 15.37 14.99 -15.45
CA THR A 178 14.68 15.93 -16.35
C THR A 178 14.31 15.32 -17.69
N GLU A 179 15.02 14.29 -18.15
CA GLU A 179 14.90 13.75 -19.50
C GLU A 179 14.28 12.34 -19.53
N GLU A 180 14.54 11.52 -18.49
CA GLU A 180 14.12 10.10 -18.45
C GLU A 180 12.97 9.86 -17.46
N MET A 181 12.92 10.62 -16.36
CA MET A 181 11.87 10.45 -15.35
C MET A 181 10.54 11.08 -15.78
N ASN A 182 9.47 10.31 -15.66
CA ASN A 182 8.10 10.74 -15.94
C ASN A 182 7.45 11.52 -14.77
N TRP A 183 8.21 12.39 -14.08
CA TRP A 183 7.69 13.14 -12.92
C TRP A 183 6.35 13.83 -13.17
N LYS A 184 6.15 14.37 -14.37
CA LYS A 184 4.93 15.08 -14.72
C LYS A 184 3.70 14.15 -14.71
N GLU A 185 3.85 12.96 -15.22
CA GLU A 185 2.80 11.94 -15.29
C GLU A 185 2.53 11.37 -13.89
N ILE A 186 3.58 11.03 -13.12
CA ILE A 186 3.49 10.58 -11.73
C ILE A 186 2.71 11.60 -10.89
N LEU A 187 3.08 12.88 -10.95
CA LEU A 187 2.44 13.93 -10.16
C LEU A 187 1.00 14.23 -10.60
N ARG A 188 0.69 14.10 -11.89
CA ARG A 188 -0.69 14.24 -12.38
C ARG A 188 -1.58 13.11 -11.87
N GLU A 189 -1.06 11.89 -11.94
CA GLU A 189 -1.80 10.72 -11.48
C GLU A 189 -2.02 10.78 -9.97
N ALA A 190 -1.01 11.09 -9.19
CA ALA A 190 -1.17 11.29 -7.74
C ALA A 190 -2.25 12.36 -7.42
N VAL A 191 -2.27 13.48 -8.15
CA VAL A 191 -3.30 14.50 -7.97
C VAL A 191 -4.69 14.01 -8.40
N SER A 192 -4.79 13.20 -9.46
CA SER A 192 -6.08 12.64 -9.92
C SER A 192 -6.67 11.65 -8.91
N MET A 193 -5.83 10.94 -8.16
CA MET A 193 -6.19 10.05 -7.06
C MET A 193 -6.51 10.79 -5.75
N GLY A 194 -6.39 12.12 -5.71
CA GLY A 194 -6.72 12.94 -4.54
C GLY A 194 -5.52 13.34 -3.68
N TYR A 195 -4.32 12.84 -3.96
CA TYR A 195 -3.13 13.19 -3.19
C TYR A 195 -2.74 14.65 -3.31
N ARG A 196 -2.21 15.18 -2.21
CA ARG A 196 -1.68 16.53 -2.09
C ARG A 196 -0.34 16.50 -1.37
N SER A 197 0.54 17.43 -1.73
CA SER A 197 1.79 17.65 -1.00
C SER A 197 1.85 19.05 -0.42
N HIS A 198 1.58 20.06 -1.23
CA HIS A 198 1.43 21.44 -0.75
C HIS A 198 0.04 21.66 -0.14
N GLN A 199 -0.08 22.58 0.80
CA GLN A 199 -1.31 22.90 1.55
C GLN A 199 -1.74 21.82 2.56
N THR A 200 -0.97 20.75 2.75
CA THR A 200 -1.09 19.85 3.88
C THR A 200 -0.28 20.37 5.06
N SER A 201 -0.57 19.89 6.28
CA SER A 201 0.25 20.19 7.46
C SER A 201 1.41 19.23 7.62
N THR A 202 1.41 18.13 6.89
CA THR A 202 2.24 16.93 7.07
C THR A 202 3.36 16.82 6.04
N CYS A 203 3.10 17.13 4.77
CA CYS A 203 4.00 16.82 3.66
C CYS A 203 5.21 17.73 3.51
N GLY A 204 6.30 17.16 3.01
CA GLY A 204 7.52 17.82 2.61
C GLY A 204 8.07 17.33 1.27
N LEU A 205 9.08 18.04 0.81
CA LEU A 205 9.94 17.62 -0.30
C LEU A 205 11.37 17.65 0.19
N HIS A 206 12.05 16.51 0.16
CA HIS A 206 13.45 16.37 0.47
C HIS A 206 14.25 16.12 -0.80
N VAL A 207 15.37 16.81 -0.93
CA VAL A 207 16.32 16.60 -2.04
C VAL A 207 17.68 16.29 -1.46
N HIS A 208 18.12 15.07 -1.66
CA HIS A 208 19.44 14.57 -1.24
C HIS A 208 20.47 14.78 -2.33
N VAL A 209 21.70 15.04 -1.93
CA VAL A 209 22.83 15.12 -2.87
C VAL A 209 24.00 14.32 -2.29
N ASN A 210 24.64 13.51 -3.11
CA ASN A 210 25.79 12.74 -2.67
C ASN A 210 26.97 13.67 -2.32
N ARG A 211 27.47 13.56 -1.10
CA ARG A 211 28.51 14.43 -0.56
C ARG A 211 29.82 14.39 -1.35
N ASN A 212 30.16 13.22 -1.92
CA ASN A 212 31.39 13.05 -2.72
C ASN A 212 31.38 13.87 -4.02
N ALA A 213 30.22 14.40 -4.45
CA ALA A 213 30.15 15.32 -5.58
C ALA A 213 30.68 16.73 -5.27
N PHE A 214 30.91 17.03 -4.01
CA PHE A 214 31.34 18.36 -3.55
C PHE A 214 32.87 18.52 -3.46
N GLY A 215 33.63 17.46 -3.62
CA GLY A 215 35.07 17.50 -3.60
C GLY A 215 35.71 16.18 -3.20
N ASP A 216 36.99 16.05 -3.47
CA ASP A 216 37.75 14.82 -3.24
C ASP A 216 38.20 14.67 -1.76
N ASN A 217 38.08 15.75 -0.99
CA ASN A 217 38.42 15.76 0.43
C ASN A 217 37.44 16.54 1.28
N GLN A 218 37.50 16.33 2.57
CA GLN A 218 36.57 16.93 3.53
C GLN A 218 36.53 18.46 3.47
N ALA A 219 37.66 19.12 3.29
CA ALA A 219 37.71 20.59 3.28
C ALA A 219 36.97 21.18 2.06
N GLU A 220 37.11 20.57 0.90
CA GLU A 220 36.37 20.95 -0.32
C GLU A 220 34.89 20.74 -0.14
N GLN A 221 34.50 19.60 0.43
CA GLN A 221 33.08 19.27 0.70
C GLN A 221 32.46 20.28 1.68
N GLU A 222 33.16 20.61 2.76
CA GLU A 222 32.71 21.59 3.76
C GLU A 222 32.61 23.02 3.18
N ASP A 223 33.50 23.41 2.26
CA ASP A 223 33.40 24.69 1.56
C ASP A 223 32.13 24.77 0.69
N ILE A 224 31.84 23.73 -0.07
CA ILE A 224 30.62 23.69 -0.89
C ILE A 224 29.35 23.66 -0.03
N ILE A 225 29.31 22.85 1.04
CA ILE A 225 28.17 22.80 1.97
C ILE A 225 27.97 24.19 2.61
N SER A 226 29.02 24.89 3.01
CA SER A 226 28.91 26.25 3.58
C SER A 226 28.35 27.26 2.57
N ARG A 227 28.66 27.12 1.27
CA ARG A 227 28.08 27.95 0.20
C ARG A 227 26.60 27.64 0.00
N ILE A 228 26.19 26.37 0.07
CA ILE A 228 24.79 25.98 0.00
C ILE A 228 24.02 26.57 1.19
N LEU A 229 24.53 26.46 2.40
CA LEU A 229 23.93 27.05 3.59
C LEU A 229 23.78 28.57 3.45
N PHE A 230 24.85 29.26 2.98
CA PHE A 230 24.80 30.69 2.75
C PHE A 230 23.80 31.08 1.66
N PHE A 231 23.71 30.29 0.58
CA PHE A 231 22.73 30.52 -0.50
C PHE A 231 21.31 30.41 0.03
N VAL A 232 21.00 29.34 0.77
CA VAL A 232 19.67 29.12 1.36
C VAL A 232 19.29 30.28 2.31
N GLU A 233 20.23 30.68 3.18
CA GLU A 233 19.99 31.79 4.10
C GLU A 233 19.78 33.13 3.38
N LYS A 234 20.56 33.41 2.34
CA LYS A 234 20.46 34.64 1.54
C LYS A 234 19.16 34.72 0.75
N HIS A 235 18.68 33.59 0.24
CA HIS A 235 17.50 33.50 -0.60
C HIS A 235 16.30 32.87 0.14
N TRP A 236 16.25 33.04 1.45
CA TRP A 236 15.24 32.45 2.29
C TRP A 236 13.81 32.83 1.88
N ASN A 237 13.56 34.09 1.56
CA ASN A 237 12.22 34.57 1.20
C ASN A 237 11.73 33.97 -0.12
N GLU A 238 12.61 33.81 -1.08
CA GLU A 238 12.32 33.19 -2.37
C GLU A 238 12.05 31.72 -2.20
N LEU A 239 12.87 31.00 -1.42
CA LEU A 239 12.67 29.58 -1.11
C LEU A 239 11.39 29.35 -0.28
N PHE A 240 11.11 30.23 0.69
CA PHE A 240 9.87 30.18 1.45
C PHE A 240 8.65 30.34 0.56
N THR A 241 8.67 31.31 -0.35
CA THR A 241 7.58 31.53 -1.32
C THR A 241 7.43 30.34 -2.26
N PHE A 242 8.55 29.78 -2.73
CA PHE A 242 8.56 28.60 -3.58
C PHE A 242 7.98 27.35 -2.86
N SER A 243 8.31 27.16 -1.60
CA SER A 243 7.87 26.01 -0.80
C SER A 243 6.36 25.97 -0.55
N ARG A 244 5.67 27.14 -0.66
CA ARG A 244 4.24 27.31 -0.35
C ARG A 244 3.83 26.87 1.07
N ARG A 245 4.80 26.73 1.97
CA ARG A 245 4.57 26.34 3.37
C ARG A 245 4.18 27.55 4.22
N SER A 246 3.46 27.27 5.30
CA SER A 246 3.23 28.30 6.33
C SER A 246 4.52 28.60 7.11
N SER A 247 4.64 29.80 7.68
CA SER A 247 5.76 30.13 8.55
C SER A 247 5.89 29.22 9.77
N TYR A 248 4.74 28.74 10.27
CA TYR A 248 4.70 27.76 11.38
C TYR A 248 5.35 26.43 10.97
N ASN A 249 4.95 25.86 9.82
CA ASN A 249 5.52 24.58 9.33
C ASN A 249 7.00 24.72 8.98
N MET A 250 7.40 25.84 8.37
CA MET A 250 8.83 26.12 8.09
C MET A 250 9.66 26.18 9.37
N SER A 251 9.18 26.86 10.40
CA SER A 251 9.92 26.97 11.67
C SER A 251 10.04 25.64 12.42
N ARG A 252 9.06 24.74 12.23
CA ARG A 252 8.99 23.44 12.91
C ARG A 252 9.79 22.35 12.19
N TRP A 253 9.67 22.29 10.86
CA TRP A 253 10.14 21.15 10.06
C TRP A 253 11.31 21.47 9.12
N SER A 254 11.56 22.75 8.83
CA SER A 254 12.59 23.21 7.92
C SER A 254 13.17 24.53 8.40
N ALA A 255 13.53 24.58 9.70
CA ALA A 255 13.99 25.81 10.32
C ALA A 255 15.21 26.37 9.58
N ARG A 256 15.22 27.69 9.35
CA ARG A 256 16.38 28.36 8.81
C ARG A 256 17.50 28.41 9.83
N PHE A 257 18.69 28.51 9.35
CA PHE A 257 19.89 28.57 10.17
C PHE A 257 20.07 29.91 10.92
N GLY A 258 19.66 31.01 10.31
CA GLY A 258 19.60 32.36 10.87
C GLY A 258 20.52 33.35 10.17
N PHE A 259 19.98 34.55 9.82
CA PHE A 259 20.68 35.62 9.11
C PHE A 259 21.76 36.33 9.89
N GLU A 260 21.72 36.23 11.20
CA GLU A 260 22.67 36.90 12.09
C GLU A 260 24.07 36.29 12.07
N LYS A 261 24.22 35.18 11.36
CA LYS A 261 25.46 34.42 11.33
C LYS A 261 26.39 34.95 10.24
N THR A 262 27.60 35.18 10.63
CA THR A 262 28.68 35.54 9.70
C THR A 262 29.09 34.36 8.83
N GLY A 263 29.74 34.61 7.69
CA GLY A 263 30.26 33.52 6.84
C GLY A 263 31.21 32.58 7.60
N LYS A 264 31.93 33.05 8.61
CA LYS A 264 32.74 32.21 9.47
C LYS A 264 31.89 31.25 10.33
N GLN A 265 30.81 31.73 10.90
CA GLN A 265 29.90 30.90 11.70
C GLN A 265 29.17 29.86 10.85
N ILE A 266 28.84 30.20 9.60
CA ILE A 266 28.23 29.25 8.65
C ILE A 266 29.22 28.16 8.28
N LEU A 267 30.51 28.52 8.03
CA LEU A 267 31.56 27.56 7.74
C LEU A 267 31.84 26.62 8.94
N GLU A 268 31.89 27.16 10.15
CA GLU A 268 32.05 26.36 11.36
C GLU A 268 30.88 25.39 11.54
N LYS A 269 29.68 25.80 11.21
CA LYS A 269 28.51 24.96 11.25
C LYS A 269 28.55 23.84 10.20
N ALA A 270 28.97 24.14 8.98
CA ALA A 270 29.16 23.14 7.93
C ALA A 270 30.23 22.08 8.35
N LYS A 271 31.24 22.49 9.08
CA LYS A 271 32.28 21.58 9.63
C LYS A 271 31.74 20.68 10.75
N SER A 272 30.92 21.22 11.64
CA SER A 272 30.40 20.48 12.80
C SER A 272 29.24 19.55 12.42
N GLY A 273 28.80 19.54 11.15
CA GLY A 273 27.57 18.90 10.68
C GLY A 273 26.31 19.66 11.10
N CYS A 274 25.33 19.66 10.24
CA CYS A 274 24.01 20.21 10.53
C CYS A 274 23.21 19.13 11.25
N ASN A 275 23.46 18.94 12.55
CA ASN A 275 22.89 17.83 13.34
C ASN A 275 21.43 18.06 13.73
N GLY A 276 20.65 18.74 12.93
CA GLY A 276 19.24 18.95 13.20
C GLY A 276 18.38 18.38 12.09
N ARG A 277 17.62 17.33 12.37
CA ARG A 277 16.68 16.72 11.42
C ARG A 277 15.66 17.73 10.85
N TYR A 278 15.39 18.81 11.58
CA TYR A 278 14.33 19.78 11.27
C TYR A 278 14.86 21.13 10.79
N VAL A 279 15.95 21.13 10.08
CA VAL A 279 16.53 22.32 9.44
C VAL A 279 16.45 22.23 7.92
N ALA A 280 16.42 23.40 7.24
CA ALA A 280 16.27 23.46 5.80
C ALA A 280 17.43 22.83 5.00
N VAL A 281 18.63 22.78 5.61
CA VAL A 281 19.82 22.09 5.07
C VAL A 281 20.43 21.28 6.19
N ASN A 282 20.48 19.98 6.07
CA ASN A 282 21.02 19.05 7.06
C ASN A 282 22.07 18.09 6.49
#